data_a44a96daae209e41c0a6c95bed300960
#
_entry.id   a44a96daae209e41c0a6c95bed300960
#
_cell.length_a   1.000
_cell.length_b   1.000
_cell.length_c   1.000
_cell.angle_alpha   90.00
_cell.angle_beta   90.00
_cell.angle_gamma   90.00
#
_symmetry.space_group_name_H-M   'P 1'
#
loop_
_entity.id
_entity.type
_entity.pdbx_description
1 polymer ?
#
loop_
_entity_poly.entity_id
_entity_poly.type
_entity_poly.pdbx_seq_one_letter_code
_entity_poly.pdbx_strand_id
1 'polypeptide(L)'
;MFNFSANHLLLLSRMEYRSCVVFLMQDDSTRRVYRLYDFTKSQTITSHHYYCVSGKVNSADKLYLVIESIKRDTQHSPDPQLRLEWTAREKRP
;
A
#
# COMPACT_ATOMS: atom_id res chain seq x y z
N MET A 1 -8.96 -19.87 2.09
CA MET A 1 -8.18 -18.63 2.08
C MET A 1 -8.69 -17.71 0.99
N PHE A 2 -8.88 -16.46 1.29
CA PHE A 2 -9.45 -15.49 0.35
C PHE A 2 -8.34 -14.67 -0.30
N ASN A 3 -8.62 -14.21 -1.53
CA ASN A 3 -7.74 -13.29 -2.23
C ASN A 3 -8.27 -11.86 -2.07
N PHE A 4 -7.37 -10.90 -2.15
CA PHE A 4 -7.76 -9.49 -2.21
C PHE A 4 -7.08 -8.82 -3.39
N SER A 5 -7.67 -7.73 -3.84
CA SER A 5 -7.09 -6.88 -4.88
C SER A 5 -7.51 -5.44 -4.58
N ALA A 6 -6.55 -4.53 -4.66
CA ALA A 6 -6.82 -3.11 -4.45
C ALA A 6 -6.02 -2.31 -5.45
N ASN A 7 -6.62 -1.24 -5.98
CA ASN A 7 -6.05 -0.39 -7.01
C ASN A 7 -5.90 1.04 -6.51
N HIS A 8 -5.13 1.83 -7.24
CA HIS A 8 -4.95 3.27 -6.97
C HIS A 8 -4.41 3.52 -5.56
N LEU A 9 -3.50 2.66 -5.12
CA LEU A 9 -2.95 2.72 -3.78
C LEU A 9 -1.72 3.59 -3.71
N LEU A 10 -1.66 4.38 -2.66
CA LEU A 10 -0.61 5.31 -2.36
C LEU A 10 0.06 4.95 -1.04
N LEU A 11 1.38 4.94 -1.03
CA LEU A 11 2.12 4.67 0.20
C LEU A 11 1.99 5.81 1.20
N LEU A 12 1.51 5.50 2.40
CA LEU A 12 1.45 6.44 3.52
C LEU A 12 2.63 6.26 4.46
N SER A 13 2.97 5.02 4.79
CA SER A 13 4.12 4.73 5.64
C SER A 13 4.62 3.32 5.41
N ARG A 14 5.86 3.11 5.79
CA ARG A 14 6.54 1.82 5.69
C ARG A 14 7.22 1.54 7.03
N MET A 15 6.99 0.34 7.56
CA MET A 15 7.66 -0.11 8.77
C MET A 15 8.35 -1.43 8.51
N GLU A 16 9.62 -1.50 8.82
CA GLU A 16 10.40 -2.73 8.65
C GLU A 16 10.52 -3.46 9.97
N TYR A 17 10.10 -4.72 9.97
CA TYR A 17 10.24 -5.63 11.08
C TYR A 17 11.21 -6.73 10.72
N ARG A 18 11.57 -7.56 11.70
CA ARG A 18 12.50 -8.65 11.47
C ARG A 18 12.00 -9.66 10.44
N SER A 19 10.70 -9.98 10.49
CA SER A 19 10.12 -11.03 9.65
C SER A 19 9.36 -10.50 8.43
N CYS A 20 9.08 -9.20 8.38
CA CYS A 20 8.29 -8.64 7.30
C CYS A 20 8.46 -7.13 7.19
N VAL A 21 7.98 -6.58 6.10
CA VAL A 21 7.78 -5.14 5.94
C VAL A 21 6.28 -4.89 5.89
N VAL A 22 5.83 -3.86 6.61
CA VAL A 22 4.42 -3.47 6.62
C VAL A 22 4.28 -2.14 5.90
N PHE A 23 3.40 -2.12 4.91
CA PHE A 23 3.07 -0.90 4.16
C PHE A 23 1.66 -0.45 4.53
N LEU A 24 1.51 0.81 4.91
CA LEU A 24 0.21 1.46 4.99
C LEU A 24 -0.02 2.17 3.67
N MET A 25 -1.08 1.81 2.98
CA MET A 25 -1.41 2.38 1.68
C MET A 25 -2.86 2.84 1.65
N GLN A 26 -3.13 3.92 0.95
CA GLN A 26 -4.46 4.49 0.85
C GLN A 26 -4.97 4.44 -0.58
N ASP A 27 -6.21 3.97 -0.74
CA ASP A 27 -6.91 4.01 -2.02
C ASP A 27 -7.32 5.45 -2.31
N ASP A 28 -6.87 5.99 -3.44
CA ASP A 28 -7.18 7.36 -3.84
C ASP A 28 -8.68 7.60 -4.06
N SER A 29 -9.39 6.59 -4.55
CA SER A 29 -10.81 6.72 -4.87
C SER A 29 -11.70 6.68 -3.62
N THR A 30 -11.43 5.75 -2.71
CA THR A 30 -12.29 5.51 -1.55
C THR A 30 -11.76 6.12 -0.26
N ARG A 31 -10.49 6.53 -0.25
CA ARG A 31 -9.75 7.01 0.93
C ARG A 31 -9.56 5.92 1.99
N ARG A 32 -9.85 4.68 1.67
CA ARG A 32 -9.66 3.56 2.58
C ARG A 32 -8.16 3.25 2.74
N VAL A 33 -7.74 3.02 3.97
CA VAL A 33 -6.35 2.69 4.29
C VAL A 33 -6.24 1.19 4.50
N TYR A 34 -5.23 0.59 3.87
CA TYR A 34 -4.92 -0.83 4.00
C TYR A 34 -3.57 -1.02 4.66
N ARG A 35 -3.50 -2.00 5.54
CA ARG A 35 -2.23 -2.45 6.11
C ARG A 35 -1.82 -3.72 5.37
N LEU A 36 -0.71 -3.64 4.64
CA LEU A 36 -0.26 -4.71 3.75
C LEU A 36 1.07 -5.28 4.25
N TYR A 37 1.14 -6.59 4.33
CA TYR A 37 2.30 -7.31 4.85
C TYR A 37 3.09 -7.96 3.72
N ASP A 38 4.40 -7.66 3.67
CA ASP A 38 5.33 -8.28 2.73
C ASP A 38 6.31 -9.13 3.52
N PHE A 39 6.06 -10.44 3.56
CA PHE A 39 6.92 -11.37 4.29
C PHE A 39 8.19 -11.74 3.52
N THR A 40 8.25 -11.47 2.23
CA THR A 40 9.43 -11.74 1.41
C THR A 40 10.45 -10.61 1.46
N LYS A 41 10.01 -9.43 1.90
CA LYS A 41 10.81 -8.20 1.91
C LYS A 41 11.37 -7.83 0.53
N SER A 42 10.68 -8.23 -0.52
CA SER A 42 11.14 -8.06 -1.89
C SER A 42 10.51 -6.89 -2.64
N GLN A 43 9.49 -6.28 -2.06
CA GLN A 43 8.74 -5.23 -2.76
C GLN A 43 9.34 -3.85 -2.51
N THR A 44 9.49 -3.09 -3.58
CA THR A 44 9.94 -1.70 -3.51
C THR A 44 8.77 -0.80 -3.88
N ILE A 45 8.34 0.02 -2.92
CA ILE A 45 7.21 0.93 -3.10
C ILE A 45 7.68 2.35 -2.76
N THR A 46 7.42 3.29 -3.65
CA THR A 46 7.77 4.69 -3.44
C THR A 46 6.52 5.53 -3.22
N SER A 47 6.67 6.65 -2.53
CA SER A 47 5.56 7.53 -2.17
C SER A 47 5.04 8.40 -3.31
N HIS A 48 5.67 8.35 -4.48
CA HIS A 48 5.30 9.22 -5.60
C HIS A 48 4.47 8.52 -6.67
N HIS A 49 4.16 7.26 -6.48
CA HIS A 49 3.45 6.46 -7.49
C HIS A 49 2.25 5.78 -6.88
N TYR A 50 1.26 5.50 -7.72
CA TYR A 50 0.14 4.66 -7.37
C TYR A 50 0.44 3.22 -7.72
N TYR A 51 -0.19 2.30 -7.00
CA TYR A 51 0.05 0.87 -7.17
C TYR A 51 -1.25 0.08 -7.16
N CYS A 52 -1.22 -1.04 -7.88
CA CYS A 52 -2.24 -2.08 -7.79
C CYS A 52 -1.60 -3.23 -7.03
N VAL A 53 -2.25 -3.68 -5.97
CA VAL A 53 -1.73 -4.75 -5.12
C VAL A 53 -2.73 -5.88 -5.05
N SER A 54 -2.25 -7.09 -5.15
CA SER A 54 -3.07 -8.28 -4.94
C SER A 54 -2.34 -9.26 -4.04
N GLY A 55 -3.10 -10.13 -3.40
CA GLY A 55 -2.54 -11.10 -2.49
C GLY A 55 -3.61 -11.89 -1.79
N LYS A 56 -3.29 -12.37 -0.59
CA LYS A 56 -4.15 -13.25 0.19
C LYS A 56 -4.53 -12.64 1.51
N VAL A 57 -5.74 -12.95 1.93
CA VAL A 57 -6.24 -12.59 3.26
C VAL A 57 -5.98 -13.76 4.19
N ASN A 58 -5.16 -13.54 5.20
CA ASN A 58 -4.90 -14.52 6.24
C ASN A 58 -5.65 -14.06 7.49
N SER A 59 -6.50 -14.91 8.04
CA SER A 59 -7.38 -14.55 9.14
C SER A 59 -7.34 -15.53 10.32
N ALA A 60 -6.18 -16.17 10.56
CA ALA A 60 -6.06 -17.14 11.64
C ALA A 60 -6.37 -16.51 13.01
N ASP A 61 -5.60 -15.51 13.43
CA ASP A 61 -5.83 -14.78 14.68
C ASP A 61 -6.28 -13.35 14.43
N LYS A 62 -5.66 -12.71 13.44
CA LYS A 62 -5.96 -11.37 13.01
C LYS A 62 -6.08 -11.35 11.50
N LEU A 63 -6.75 -10.34 10.99
CA LEU A 63 -6.86 -10.15 9.56
C LEU A 63 -5.57 -9.54 9.03
N TYR A 64 -4.85 -10.28 8.21
CA TYR A 64 -3.64 -9.82 7.52
C TYR A 64 -3.87 -9.83 6.01
N LEU A 65 -3.49 -8.75 5.35
CA LEU A 65 -3.47 -8.69 3.90
C LEU A 65 -2.03 -8.93 3.48
N VAL A 66 -1.75 -10.10 2.90
CA VAL A 66 -0.40 -10.51 2.52
C VAL A 66 -0.18 -10.23 1.04
N ILE A 67 0.84 -9.43 0.73
CA ILE A 67 1.13 -9.06 -0.64
C ILE A 67 1.72 -10.24 -1.40
N GLU A 68 1.16 -10.53 -2.58
CA GLU A 68 1.72 -11.49 -3.52
C GLU A 68 2.20 -10.81 -4.80
N SER A 69 1.54 -9.75 -5.22
CA SER A 69 1.89 -9.04 -6.45
C SER A 69 1.64 -7.55 -6.32
N ILE A 70 2.58 -6.76 -6.80
CA ILE A 70 2.47 -5.30 -6.87
C ILE A 70 2.83 -4.84 -8.27
N LYS A 71 2.02 -3.94 -8.84
CA LYS A 71 2.31 -3.27 -10.11
C LYS A 71 2.08 -1.78 -9.95
N ARG A 72 2.85 -0.98 -10.68
CA ARG A 72 2.56 0.45 -10.75
C ARG A 72 1.26 0.68 -11.50
N ASP A 73 0.41 1.53 -10.96
CA ASP A 73 -0.81 1.96 -11.62
C ASP A 73 -0.52 3.21 -12.46
N THR A 74 -0.16 2.97 -13.71
CA THR A 74 0.23 4.05 -14.62
C THR A 74 -0.95 4.72 -15.30
N GLN A 75 -2.14 4.19 -15.11
CA GLN A 75 -3.36 4.70 -15.75
C GLN A 75 -4.14 5.65 -14.87
N HIS A 76 -3.86 5.66 -13.59
CA HIS A 76 -4.59 6.48 -12.63
C HIS A 76 -4.02 7.89 -12.57
N SER A 77 -4.91 8.89 -12.66
CA SER A 77 -4.53 10.30 -12.48
C SER A 77 -4.66 10.67 -11.01
N PRO A 78 -3.61 11.27 -10.41
CA PRO A 78 -3.67 11.64 -9.01
C PRO A 78 -4.76 12.67 -8.72
N ASP A 79 -5.42 12.50 -7.58
CA ASP A 79 -6.28 13.52 -7.02
C ASP A 79 -5.41 14.70 -6.57
N PRO A 80 -5.68 15.94 -7.02
CA PRO A 80 -4.84 17.08 -6.63
C PRO A 80 -4.76 17.30 -5.12
N GLN A 81 -5.85 17.04 -4.40
CA GLN A 81 -5.88 17.20 -2.95
C GLN A 81 -4.94 16.20 -2.28
N LEU A 82 -5.00 14.95 -2.70
CA LEU A 82 -4.13 13.91 -2.16
C LEU A 82 -2.66 14.20 -2.45
N ARG A 83 -2.38 14.76 -3.62
CA ARG A 83 -1.03 15.14 -4.01
C ARG A 83 -0.45 16.21 -3.08
N LEU A 84 -1.26 17.16 -2.67
CA LEU A 84 -0.85 18.18 -1.71
C LEU A 84 -0.55 17.55 -0.35
N GLU A 85 -1.36 16.59 0.07
CA GLU A 85 -1.13 15.84 1.31
C GLU A 85 0.19 15.07 1.27
N TRP A 86 0.53 14.48 0.14
CA TRP A 86 1.82 13.80 -0.04
C TRP A 86 2.99 14.74 0.17
N THR A 87 2.94 15.88 -0.50
CA THR A 87 4.01 16.87 -0.41
C THR A 87 4.21 17.31 1.03
N ALA A 88 3.12 17.53 1.75
CA ALA A 88 3.18 17.91 3.15
C ALA A 88 3.83 16.82 4.02
N ARG A 89 3.50 15.54 3.75
CA ARG A 89 4.06 14.42 4.50
C ARG A 89 5.55 14.24 4.26
N GLU A 90 5.98 14.40 3.03
CA GLU A 90 7.41 14.24 2.68
C GLU A 90 8.29 15.29 3.33
N LYS A 91 7.75 16.46 3.59
CA LYS A 91 8.51 17.56 4.21
C LYS A 91 8.60 17.42 5.73
N ARG A 92 7.89 16.48 6.32
CA ARG A 92 7.97 16.25 7.77
C ARG A 92 9.22 15.46 8.10
N PRO A 93 9.95 15.89 9.12
CA PRO A 93 11.13 15.17 9.60
C PRO A 93 10.76 13.81 10.22
#